data_5c9b81de1535d029a866f4963dc0dd89
#
_entry.id   5c9b81de1535d029a866f4963dc0dd89
#
_cell.length_a   1.000
_cell.length_b   1.000
_cell.length_c   1.000
_cell.angle_alpha   90.00
_cell.angle_beta   90.00
_cell.angle_gamma   90.00
#
_symmetry.space_group_name_H-M   'P 1'
#
loop_
_entity.id
_entity.type
_entity.pdbx_description
1 polymer ?
#
loop_
_entity_poly.entity_id
_entity_poly.type
_entity_poly.pdbx_seq_one_letter_code
_entity_poly.pdbx_strand_id
1 'polypeptide(L)'
;FVESVACPSREFAQRRFLIKTDAELNDIMATSAVEVSINVLLGLDPDGRAPEARPSKSTSDRARAEVRKEISQSAKALKTSLGDLVAGRSVDMAHLTQAAEDNAGIWSDSTVVALEVTRLKSKDETTYVHSLAVSGMMTLLARSLEMDEETTGILGVAGMLHDIGKLLIPSEILTKPGKLTDQERLVIRNHPEAGYRLLQSYPDLPPVVLDICRLHHEALDGSGYPLGLKQKDLSVPVRLSTVCDVFEALTSVRPYKRPWTSTEALDWMFARPHFFDRKMVIRLGSVIADAPLH
;
A
#
# COMPACT_ATOMS: atom_id res chain seq x y z
N PHE A 1 -19.40 -7.20 18.20
CA PHE A 1 -19.65 -7.61 16.80
C PHE A 1 -18.46 -8.39 16.25
N VAL A 2 -18.70 -9.59 15.76
CA VAL A 2 -17.66 -10.43 15.15
C VAL A 2 -17.47 -10.02 13.70
N GLU A 3 -16.24 -9.70 13.32
CA GLU A 3 -15.89 -9.38 11.94
C GLU A 3 -15.37 -10.60 11.17
N SER A 4 -14.60 -11.46 11.84
CA SER A 4 -14.13 -12.69 11.25
C SER A 4 -13.87 -13.77 12.30
N VAL A 5 -13.98 -15.02 11.86
CA VAL A 5 -13.58 -16.22 12.62
C VAL A 5 -12.58 -16.97 11.74
N ALA A 6 -11.34 -17.11 12.22
CA ALA A 6 -10.26 -17.77 11.47
C ALA A 6 -10.32 -19.29 11.60
N CYS A 7 -11.36 -19.89 10.99
CA CYS A 7 -11.54 -21.34 10.89
C CYS A 7 -12.00 -21.75 9.49
N PRO A 8 -11.94 -23.06 9.12
CA PRO A 8 -12.51 -23.57 7.88
C PRO A 8 -14.00 -23.24 7.75
N SER A 9 -14.45 -22.82 6.56
CA SER A 9 -15.86 -22.41 6.32
C SER A 9 -16.90 -23.50 6.61
N ARG A 10 -16.48 -24.79 6.61
CA ARG A 10 -17.32 -25.92 7.00
C ARG A 10 -17.61 -25.99 8.50
N GLU A 11 -16.80 -25.36 9.34
CA GLU A 11 -16.98 -25.35 10.79
C GLU A 11 -17.79 -24.14 11.24
N PHE A 12 -17.64 -22.99 10.55
CA PHE A 12 -18.39 -21.79 10.84
C PHE A 12 -18.58 -20.96 9.57
N ALA A 13 -19.83 -20.77 9.15
CA ALA A 13 -20.16 -20.13 7.88
C ALA A 13 -20.43 -18.62 7.99
N GLN A 14 -20.78 -18.11 9.16
CA GLN A 14 -21.06 -16.68 9.38
C GLN A 14 -19.77 -15.90 9.51
N ARG A 15 -19.66 -14.76 8.82
CA ARG A 15 -18.45 -13.95 8.80
C ARG A 15 -18.62 -12.53 9.37
N ARG A 16 -19.81 -12.02 9.51
CA ARG A 16 -20.05 -10.70 10.08
C ARG A 16 -21.38 -10.74 10.81
N PHE A 17 -21.36 -10.76 12.12
CA PHE A 17 -22.58 -10.89 12.93
C PHE A 17 -22.39 -10.37 14.33
N LEU A 18 -23.50 -10.07 14.99
CA LEU A 18 -23.53 -9.70 16.40
C LEU A 18 -23.82 -10.96 17.22
N ILE A 19 -22.95 -11.31 18.16
CA ILE A 19 -23.25 -12.33 19.17
C ILE A 19 -24.33 -11.75 20.09
N LYS A 20 -25.47 -12.46 20.17
CA LYS A 20 -26.62 -12.05 21.00
C LYS A 20 -26.92 -13.04 22.11
N THR A 21 -26.37 -14.24 22.01
CA THR A 21 -26.66 -15.34 22.92
C THR A 21 -25.39 -16.13 23.26
N ASP A 22 -25.39 -16.75 24.43
CA ASP A 22 -24.30 -17.66 24.84
C ASP A 22 -24.18 -18.87 23.91
N ALA A 23 -25.26 -19.29 23.26
CA ALA A 23 -25.23 -20.38 22.29
C ALA A 23 -24.37 -19.99 21.07
N GLU A 24 -24.54 -18.79 20.51
CA GLU A 24 -23.72 -18.28 19.39
C GLU A 24 -22.25 -18.12 19.79
N LEU A 25 -21.96 -17.74 21.02
CA LEU A 25 -20.61 -17.70 21.55
C LEU A 25 -20.00 -19.11 21.64
N ASN A 26 -20.76 -20.07 22.16
CA ASN A 26 -20.33 -21.46 22.28
C ASN A 26 -20.09 -22.10 20.91
N ASP A 27 -20.86 -21.76 19.89
CA ASP A 27 -20.66 -22.23 18.52
C ASP A 27 -19.30 -21.78 17.97
N ILE A 28 -18.87 -20.53 18.26
CA ILE A 28 -17.52 -20.06 17.89
C ILE A 28 -16.45 -20.81 18.69
N MET A 29 -16.65 -20.95 20.00
CA MET A 29 -15.70 -21.63 20.88
C MET A 29 -15.52 -23.11 20.56
N ALA A 30 -16.51 -23.74 19.91
CA ALA A 30 -16.44 -25.11 19.45
C ALA A 30 -15.70 -25.31 18.13
N THR A 31 -15.32 -24.22 17.43
CA THR A 31 -14.55 -24.30 16.20
C THR A 31 -13.05 -24.49 16.48
N SER A 32 -12.29 -24.84 15.42
CA SER A 32 -10.82 -24.87 15.44
C SER A 32 -10.20 -23.47 15.26
N ALA A 33 -10.96 -22.41 15.48
CA ALA A 33 -10.50 -21.03 15.27
C ALA A 33 -9.33 -20.70 16.20
N VAL A 34 -8.23 -20.25 15.62
CA VAL A 34 -7.07 -19.77 16.37
C VAL A 34 -7.18 -18.28 16.71
N GLU A 35 -8.08 -17.57 16.00
CA GLU A 35 -8.30 -16.15 16.17
C GLU A 35 -9.75 -15.78 15.81
N VAL A 36 -10.32 -14.85 16.57
CA VAL A 36 -11.62 -14.22 16.29
C VAL A 36 -11.44 -12.71 16.32
N SER A 37 -11.62 -12.05 15.18
CA SER A 37 -11.59 -10.58 15.11
C SER A 37 -12.95 -10.02 15.52
N ILE A 38 -12.94 -9.11 16.48
CA ILE A 38 -14.16 -8.44 16.98
C ILE A 38 -14.05 -6.92 16.78
N ASN A 39 -15.15 -6.30 16.35
CA ASN A 39 -15.27 -4.84 16.30
C ASN A 39 -15.95 -4.36 17.56
N VAL A 40 -15.17 -3.82 18.49
CA VAL A 40 -15.65 -3.31 19.78
C VAL A 40 -16.54 -2.06 19.64
N LEU A 41 -16.48 -1.37 18.48
CA LEU A 41 -17.31 -0.19 18.22
C LEU A 41 -18.75 -0.54 17.80
N LEU A 42 -19.02 -1.79 17.46
CA LEU A 42 -20.33 -2.26 17.01
C LEU A 42 -21.06 -3.11 18.06
N GLY A 43 -20.55 -3.19 19.30
CA GLY A 43 -21.12 -3.96 20.38
C GLY A 43 -20.66 -3.46 21.75
N LEU A 44 -20.99 -4.19 22.80
CA LEU A 44 -20.41 -3.99 24.12
C LEU A 44 -19.03 -4.64 24.17
N ASP A 45 -18.10 -4.05 24.94
CA ASP A 45 -16.84 -4.73 25.22
C ASP A 45 -17.07 -5.95 26.16
N PRO A 46 -16.05 -6.79 26.39
CA PRO A 46 -16.17 -7.93 27.29
C PRO A 46 -16.59 -7.56 28.73
N ASP A 47 -16.36 -6.31 29.14
CA ASP A 47 -16.76 -5.76 30.44
C ASP A 47 -18.16 -5.15 30.43
N GLY A 48 -18.91 -5.27 29.32
CA GLY A 48 -20.27 -4.75 29.16
C GLY A 48 -20.35 -3.23 29.01
N ARG A 49 -19.25 -2.56 28.69
CA ARG A 49 -19.21 -1.12 28.44
C ARG A 49 -19.66 -0.80 27.03
N ALA A 50 -20.43 0.24 26.86
CA ALA A 50 -20.72 0.79 25.55
C ALA A 50 -19.41 1.38 24.96
N PRO A 51 -19.17 1.25 23.64
CA PRO A 51 -18.03 1.89 23.02
C PRO A 51 -18.01 3.38 23.32
N GLU A 52 -16.81 3.94 23.54
CA GLU A 52 -16.65 5.38 23.64
C GLU A 52 -17.28 6.05 22.42
N ALA A 53 -17.95 7.18 22.64
CA ALA A 53 -18.69 7.87 21.61
C ALA A 53 -17.80 8.07 20.36
N ARG A 54 -18.28 7.61 19.20
CA ARG A 54 -17.61 7.89 17.92
C ARG A 54 -17.29 9.38 17.85
N PRO A 55 -16.07 9.76 17.43
CA PRO A 55 -15.77 11.17 17.19
C PRO A 55 -16.87 11.76 16.31
N SER A 56 -17.35 12.96 16.64
CA SER A 56 -18.42 13.61 15.88
C SER A 56 -18.05 13.65 14.40
N LYS A 57 -19.03 13.57 13.47
CA LYS A 57 -18.78 13.70 12.03
C LYS A 57 -17.85 14.87 11.70
N SER A 58 -17.99 15.99 12.43
CA SER A 58 -17.15 17.18 12.26
C SER A 58 -15.67 16.94 12.61
N THR A 59 -15.36 16.13 13.62
CA THR A 59 -13.99 15.80 14.04
C THR A 59 -13.33 14.88 13.02
N SER A 60 -14.05 13.87 12.53
CA SER A 60 -13.59 12.97 11.47
C SER A 60 -13.36 13.70 10.14
N ASP A 61 -14.26 14.62 9.77
CA ASP A 61 -14.12 15.40 8.52
C ASP A 61 -12.94 16.38 8.61
N ARG A 62 -12.66 16.94 9.79
CA ARG A 62 -11.50 17.81 10.02
C ARG A 62 -10.20 17.02 9.91
N ALA A 63 -10.10 15.86 10.54
CA ALA A 63 -8.92 14.99 10.43
C ALA A 63 -8.65 14.56 8.98
N ARG A 64 -9.71 14.18 8.23
CA ARG A 64 -9.60 13.87 6.80
C ARG A 64 -9.12 15.06 5.96
N ALA A 65 -9.59 16.26 6.27
CA ALA A 65 -9.18 17.49 5.56
C ALA A 65 -7.71 17.82 5.84
N GLU A 66 -7.24 17.60 7.07
CA GLU A 66 -5.84 17.82 7.47
C GLU A 66 -4.91 16.83 6.79
N VAL A 67 -5.17 15.53 6.87
CA VAL A 67 -4.40 14.48 6.18
C VAL A 67 -4.40 14.71 4.66
N ARG A 68 -5.52 15.12 4.06
CA ARG A 68 -5.58 15.45 2.63
C ARG A 68 -4.68 16.62 2.28
N LYS A 69 -4.64 17.66 3.12
CA LYS A 69 -3.76 18.81 2.94
C LYS A 69 -2.29 18.40 2.99
N GLU A 70 -1.92 17.61 4.00
CA GLU A 70 -0.54 17.12 4.17
C GLU A 70 -0.10 16.26 2.98
N ILE A 71 -0.91 15.27 2.57
CA ILE A 71 -0.62 14.42 1.40
C ILE A 71 -0.51 15.27 0.13
N SER A 72 -1.38 16.27 -0.09
CA SER A 72 -1.28 17.15 -1.26
C SER A 72 -0.02 18.01 -1.23
N GLN A 73 0.41 18.49 -0.07
CA GLN A 73 1.68 19.22 0.08
C GLN A 73 2.88 18.32 -0.19
N SER A 74 2.90 17.11 0.38
CA SER A 74 3.93 16.10 0.13
C SER A 74 3.99 15.70 -1.34
N ALA A 75 2.85 15.54 -2.01
CA ALA A 75 2.79 15.22 -3.44
C ALA A 75 3.40 16.32 -4.31
N LYS A 76 3.17 17.60 -3.96
CA LYS A 76 3.79 18.74 -4.66
C LYS A 76 5.30 18.79 -4.45
N ALA A 77 5.75 18.57 -3.21
CA ALA A 77 7.17 18.50 -2.90
C ALA A 77 7.86 17.35 -3.65
N LEU A 78 7.25 16.15 -3.61
CA LEU A 78 7.74 14.98 -4.34
C LEU A 78 7.79 15.23 -5.86
N LYS A 79 6.77 15.87 -6.43
CA LYS A 79 6.77 16.26 -7.85
C LYS A 79 7.98 17.12 -8.22
N THR A 80 8.34 18.07 -7.38
CA THR A 80 9.54 18.93 -7.58
C THR A 80 10.81 18.10 -7.51
N SER A 81 10.99 17.28 -6.46
CA SER A 81 12.17 16.44 -6.27
C SER A 81 12.36 15.43 -7.41
N LEU A 82 11.27 14.76 -7.85
CA LEU A 82 11.34 13.83 -8.98
C LEU A 82 11.62 14.55 -10.31
N GLY A 83 11.09 15.75 -10.49
CA GLY A 83 11.39 16.60 -11.64
C GLY A 83 12.87 17.04 -11.68
N ASP A 84 13.46 17.28 -10.52
CA ASP A 84 14.89 17.60 -10.39
C ASP A 84 15.76 16.40 -10.75
N LEU A 85 15.40 15.19 -10.26
CA LEU A 85 16.07 13.96 -10.64
C LEU A 85 16.03 13.73 -12.17
N VAL A 86 14.85 13.84 -12.78
CA VAL A 86 14.68 13.66 -14.23
C VAL A 86 15.49 14.70 -15.03
N ALA A 87 15.64 15.91 -14.51
CA ALA A 87 16.43 16.96 -15.12
C ALA A 87 17.95 16.84 -14.88
N GLY A 88 18.41 15.79 -14.19
CA GLY A 88 19.83 15.56 -13.87
C GLY A 88 20.38 16.53 -12.81
N ARG A 89 19.51 17.18 -12.02
CA ARG A 89 19.93 18.03 -10.90
C ARG A 89 20.27 17.16 -9.69
N SER A 90 21.19 17.64 -8.86
CA SER A 90 21.52 16.99 -7.58
C SER A 90 20.27 16.93 -6.70
N VAL A 91 20.02 15.78 -6.11
CA VAL A 91 18.95 15.60 -5.13
C VAL A 91 19.58 15.42 -3.76
N ASP A 92 19.08 16.19 -2.81
CA ASP A 92 19.46 16.04 -1.41
C ASP A 92 18.79 14.79 -0.84
N MET A 93 19.60 13.75 -0.60
CA MET A 93 19.11 12.50 0.01
C MET A 93 18.54 12.73 1.42
N ALA A 94 19.07 13.68 2.18
CA ALA A 94 18.52 14.02 3.49
C ALA A 94 17.09 14.57 3.35
N HIS A 95 16.83 15.36 2.32
CA HIS A 95 15.48 15.87 2.03
C HIS A 95 14.51 14.75 1.62
N LEU A 96 14.94 13.79 0.80
CA LEU A 96 14.09 12.64 0.46
C LEU A 96 13.81 11.74 1.66
N THR A 97 14.83 11.52 2.51
CA THR A 97 14.66 10.73 3.74
C THR A 97 13.68 11.41 4.68
N GLN A 98 13.83 12.73 4.92
CA GLN A 98 12.88 13.47 5.75
C GLN A 98 11.46 13.43 5.19
N ALA A 99 11.29 13.58 3.87
CA ALA A 99 9.98 13.47 3.24
C ALA A 99 9.35 12.07 3.40
N ALA A 100 10.16 11.01 3.39
CA ALA A 100 9.70 9.65 3.65
C ALA A 100 9.31 9.45 5.11
N GLU A 101 10.06 10.01 6.06
CA GLU A 101 9.74 9.99 7.49
C GLU A 101 8.45 10.75 7.80
N ASP A 102 8.29 11.96 7.25
CA ASP A 102 7.07 12.76 7.40
C ASP A 102 5.85 12.00 6.86
N ASN A 103 5.98 11.40 5.67
CA ASN A 103 4.94 10.57 5.10
C ASN A 103 4.64 9.32 5.96
N ALA A 104 5.66 8.66 6.49
CA ALA A 104 5.50 7.52 7.39
C ALA A 104 4.76 7.92 8.69
N GLY A 105 4.98 9.14 9.21
CA GLY A 105 4.24 9.72 10.32
C GLY A 105 2.74 9.80 10.03
N ILE A 106 2.36 10.40 8.88
CA ILE A 106 0.96 10.50 8.44
C ILE A 106 0.29 9.11 8.40
N TRP A 107 0.99 8.10 7.89
CA TRP A 107 0.47 6.74 7.80
C TRP A 107 0.39 6.03 9.14
N SER A 108 1.33 6.25 10.04
CA SER A 108 1.32 5.67 11.39
C SER A 108 0.18 6.26 12.24
N ASP A 109 -0.04 7.56 12.14
CA ASP A 109 -1.04 8.26 12.95
C ASP A 109 -2.48 8.03 12.46
N SER A 110 -2.65 7.81 11.15
CA SER A 110 -3.98 7.76 10.53
C SER A 110 -4.04 6.85 9.31
N THR A 111 -3.61 5.58 9.43
CA THR A 111 -3.56 4.62 8.29
C THR A 111 -4.88 4.54 7.52
N VAL A 112 -6.03 4.47 8.22
CA VAL A 112 -7.34 4.37 7.56
C VAL A 112 -7.64 5.64 6.76
N VAL A 113 -7.38 6.81 7.35
CA VAL A 113 -7.61 8.11 6.68
C VAL A 113 -6.64 8.30 5.53
N ALA A 114 -5.37 7.94 5.70
CA ALA A 114 -4.37 8.00 4.62
C ALA A 114 -4.78 7.12 3.44
N LEU A 115 -5.24 5.89 3.69
CA LEU A 115 -5.80 5.01 2.66
C LEU A 115 -7.02 5.61 1.95
N GLU A 116 -7.96 6.20 2.70
CA GLU A 116 -9.15 6.83 2.11
C GLU A 116 -8.76 8.02 1.22
N VAL A 117 -7.87 8.88 1.71
CA VAL A 117 -7.43 10.09 1.01
C VAL A 117 -6.63 9.76 -0.25
N THR A 118 -5.68 8.83 -0.16
CA THR A 118 -4.83 8.45 -1.30
C THR A 118 -5.58 7.70 -2.40
N ARG A 119 -6.70 7.05 -2.08
CA ARG A 119 -7.58 6.43 -3.08
C ARG A 119 -8.32 7.44 -3.95
N LEU A 120 -8.59 8.64 -3.43
CA LEU A 120 -9.34 9.72 -4.12
C LEU A 120 -8.40 10.69 -4.82
N LYS A 121 -7.59 10.20 -5.77
CA LYS A 121 -6.58 11.00 -6.48
C LYS A 121 -7.21 11.96 -7.48
N SER A 122 -6.67 13.19 -7.54
CA SER A 122 -6.90 14.07 -8.69
C SER A 122 -6.11 13.58 -9.91
N LYS A 123 -6.56 13.93 -11.13
CA LYS A 123 -5.95 13.45 -12.38
C LYS A 123 -4.47 13.88 -12.50
N ASP A 124 -4.13 15.06 -12.01
CA ASP A 124 -2.79 15.65 -12.17
C ASP A 124 -1.79 15.20 -11.09
N GLU A 125 -2.28 14.63 -9.97
CA GLU A 125 -1.45 14.19 -8.83
C GLU A 125 -1.34 12.67 -8.72
N THR A 126 -1.98 11.93 -9.65
CA THR A 126 -2.16 10.47 -9.54
C THR A 126 -0.85 9.72 -9.29
N THR A 127 0.22 10.04 -10.02
CA THR A 127 1.52 9.36 -9.89
C THR A 127 2.18 9.66 -8.53
N TYR A 128 2.20 10.91 -8.10
CA TYR A 128 2.87 11.31 -6.86
C TYR A 128 2.14 10.83 -5.62
N VAL A 129 0.80 10.93 -5.60
CA VAL A 129 -0.03 10.39 -4.51
C VAL A 129 0.07 8.87 -4.46
N HIS A 130 0.16 8.18 -5.60
CA HIS A 130 0.46 6.75 -5.67
C HIS A 130 1.80 6.42 -5.01
N SER A 131 2.87 7.12 -5.39
CA SER A 131 4.20 6.90 -4.82
C SER A 131 4.23 7.15 -3.31
N LEU A 132 3.54 8.18 -2.81
CA LEU A 132 3.38 8.42 -1.37
C LEU A 132 2.60 7.30 -0.68
N ALA A 133 1.54 6.79 -1.31
CA ALA A 133 0.76 5.69 -0.75
C ALA A 133 1.59 4.41 -0.67
N VAL A 134 2.32 4.06 -1.73
CA VAL A 134 3.23 2.90 -1.74
C VAL A 134 4.33 3.07 -0.69
N SER A 135 4.96 4.26 -0.60
CA SER A 135 5.97 4.59 0.41
C SER A 135 5.44 4.37 1.83
N GLY A 136 4.28 4.94 2.17
CA GLY A 136 3.68 4.78 3.50
C GLY A 136 3.33 3.33 3.83
N MET A 137 2.75 2.58 2.90
CA MET A 137 2.46 1.16 3.09
C MET A 137 3.73 0.33 3.24
N MET A 138 4.80 0.64 2.49
CA MET A 138 6.09 -0.05 2.61
C MET A 138 6.71 0.16 3.98
N THR A 139 6.68 1.38 4.54
CA THR A 139 7.20 1.65 5.88
C THR A 139 6.39 0.96 6.97
N LEU A 140 5.05 0.99 6.90
CA LEU A 140 4.20 0.28 7.84
C LEU A 140 4.44 -1.25 7.79
N LEU A 141 4.51 -1.82 6.59
CA LEU A 141 4.75 -3.25 6.41
C LEU A 141 6.16 -3.64 6.89
N ALA A 142 7.19 -2.82 6.61
CA ALA A 142 8.56 -3.04 7.08
C ALA A 142 8.64 -3.06 8.62
N ARG A 143 8.04 -2.07 9.29
CA ARG A 143 7.94 -2.04 10.76
C ARG A 143 7.20 -3.26 11.31
N SER A 144 6.12 -3.67 10.68
CA SER A 144 5.38 -4.87 11.10
C SER A 144 6.16 -6.17 10.91
N LEU A 145 7.18 -6.17 10.06
CA LEU A 145 8.14 -7.25 9.84
C LEU A 145 9.40 -7.10 10.70
N GLU A 146 9.39 -6.16 11.66
CA GLU A 146 10.48 -5.89 12.61
C GLU A 146 11.81 -5.53 11.91
N MET A 147 11.76 -4.90 10.74
CA MET A 147 12.93 -4.32 10.09
C MET A 147 13.42 -3.11 10.89
N ASP A 148 14.74 -2.89 10.89
CA ASP A 148 15.32 -1.73 11.56
C ASP A 148 14.85 -0.39 10.92
N GLU A 149 14.94 0.72 11.68
CA GLU A 149 14.44 2.02 11.24
C GLU A 149 15.24 2.57 10.05
N GLU A 150 16.53 2.27 9.94
CA GLU A 150 17.36 2.69 8.78
C GLU A 150 16.83 2.02 7.51
N THR A 151 16.68 0.69 7.53
CA THR A 151 16.10 -0.07 6.43
C THR A 151 14.68 0.41 6.11
N THR A 152 13.86 0.66 7.12
CA THR A 152 12.49 1.15 6.97
C THR A 152 12.46 2.53 6.28
N GLY A 153 13.32 3.45 6.68
CA GLY A 153 13.45 4.77 6.04
C GLY A 153 13.87 4.66 4.56
N ILE A 154 14.85 3.80 4.26
CA ILE A 154 15.29 3.53 2.88
C ILE A 154 14.13 2.96 2.03
N LEU A 155 13.32 2.06 2.59
CA LEU A 155 12.15 1.52 1.92
C LEU A 155 11.07 2.58 1.66
N GLY A 156 10.91 3.54 2.56
CA GLY A 156 10.06 4.71 2.34
C GLY A 156 10.51 5.53 1.13
N VAL A 157 11.81 5.86 1.05
CA VAL A 157 12.40 6.54 -0.13
C VAL A 157 12.22 5.70 -1.40
N ALA A 158 12.47 4.39 -1.33
CA ALA A 158 12.30 3.50 -2.47
C ALA A 158 10.85 3.49 -2.99
N GLY A 159 9.86 3.50 -2.08
CA GLY A 159 8.45 3.62 -2.45
C GLY A 159 8.11 4.94 -3.14
N MET A 160 8.76 6.05 -2.77
CA MET A 160 8.60 7.34 -3.46
C MET A 160 9.20 7.33 -4.87
N LEU A 161 10.28 6.59 -5.08
CA LEU A 161 11.06 6.60 -6.32
C LEU A 161 10.73 5.44 -7.28
N HIS A 162 9.99 4.41 -6.84
CA HIS A 162 9.81 3.17 -7.62
C HIS A 162 9.28 3.40 -9.04
N ASP A 163 8.44 4.38 -9.21
CA ASP A 163 7.74 4.73 -10.45
C ASP A 163 8.34 5.93 -11.20
N ILE A 164 9.54 6.42 -10.82
CA ILE A 164 10.15 7.62 -11.43
C ILE A 164 10.29 7.51 -12.95
N GLY A 165 10.49 6.30 -13.47
CA GLY A 165 10.57 6.07 -14.90
C GLY A 165 9.29 6.39 -15.67
N LYS A 166 8.13 6.49 -15.01
CA LYS A 166 6.88 6.95 -15.63
C LYS A 166 6.95 8.41 -16.08
N LEU A 167 7.80 9.22 -15.45
CA LEU A 167 8.02 10.62 -15.85
C LEU A 167 8.79 10.75 -17.18
N LEU A 168 9.40 9.66 -17.65
CA LEU A 168 10.09 9.60 -18.93
C LEU A 168 9.18 9.11 -20.07
N ILE A 169 7.93 8.71 -19.77
CA ILE A 169 6.94 8.27 -20.76
C ILE A 169 6.23 9.49 -21.34
N PRO A 170 6.05 9.57 -22.68
CA PRO A 170 5.22 10.62 -23.29
C PRO A 170 3.83 10.71 -22.64
N SER A 171 3.42 11.94 -22.31
CA SER A 171 2.17 12.18 -21.58
C SER A 171 0.94 11.67 -22.31
N GLU A 172 0.94 11.73 -23.64
CA GLU A 172 -0.12 11.24 -24.53
C GLU A 172 -0.32 9.72 -24.43
N ILE A 173 0.72 8.95 -24.06
CA ILE A 173 0.61 7.51 -23.82
C ILE A 173 0.14 7.27 -22.38
N LEU A 174 0.77 7.95 -21.40
CA LEU A 174 0.51 7.75 -19.98
C LEU A 174 -0.94 8.14 -19.59
N THR A 175 -1.47 9.21 -20.21
CA THR A 175 -2.80 9.73 -19.91
C THR A 175 -3.87 9.37 -20.96
N LYS A 176 -3.54 8.47 -21.88
CA LYS A 176 -4.41 8.09 -22.99
C LYS A 176 -5.77 7.60 -22.49
N PRO A 177 -6.87 8.19 -22.95
CA PRO A 177 -8.20 7.67 -22.64
C PRO A 177 -8.45 6.40 -23.48
N GLY A 178 -8.73 5.27 -22.82
CA GLY A 178 -9.08 4.02 -23.48
C GLY A 178 -7.99 2.96 -23.46
N LYS A 179 -8.08 1.99 -24.37
CA LYS A 179 -7.14 0.86 -24.44
C LYS A 179 -5.82 1.28 -25.09
N LEU A 180 -4.73 0.87 -24.48
CA LEU A 180 -3.39 1.01 -25.05
C LEU A 180 -3.19 -0.01 -26.17
N THR A 181 -2.50 0.38 -27.24
CA THR A 181 -1.96 -0.55 -28.22
C THR A 181 -0.86 -1.41 -27.60
N ASP A 182 -0.44 -2.49 -28.30
CA ASP A 182 0.65 -3.34 -27.82
C ASP A 182 1.97 -2.56 -27.73
N GLN A 183 2.22 -1.67 -28.70
CA GLN A 183 3.40 -0.80 -28.69
C GLN A 183 3.41 0.17 -27.49
N GLU A 184 2.29 0.81 -27.22
CA GLU A 184 2.15 1.71 -26.06
C GLU A 184 2.29 0.97 -24.73
N ARG A 185 1.78 -0.27 -24.67
CA ARG A 185 2.01 -1.15 -23.50
C ARG A 185 3.49 -1.46 -23.29
N LEU A 186 4.25 -1.72 -24.36
CA LEU A 186 5.69 -1.93 -24.26
C LEU A 186 6.41 -0.69 -23.74
N VAL A 187 6.03 0.51 -24.21
CA VAL A 187 6.57 1.77 -23.70
C VAL A 187 6.32 1.91 -22.20
N ILE A 188 5.07 1.67 -21.74
CA ILE A 188 4.76 1.74 -20.31
C ILE A 188 5.51 0.66 -19.52
N ARG A 189 5.58 -0.57 -20.00
CA ARG A 189 6.30 -1.66 -19.32
C ARG A 189 7.81 -1.42 -19.22
N ASN A 190 8.36 -0.49 -19.96
CA ASN A 190 9.78 -0.13 -19.88
C ASN A 190 10.10 0.86 -18.74
N HIS A 191 9.10 1.42 -18.02
CA HIS A 191 9.38 2.41 -16.98
C HIS A 191 10.29 1.90 -15.84
N PRO A 192 10.24 0.61 -15.40
CA PRO A 192 11.14 0.16 -14.35
C PRO A 192 12.61 0.21 -14.80
N GLU A 193 12.89 -0.24 -16.00
CA GLU A 193 14.24 -0.20 -16.58
C GLU A 193 14.70 1.24 -16.86
N ALA A 194 13.80 2.10 -17.35
CA ALA A 194 14.09 3.52 -17.57
C ALA A 194 14.39 4.27 -16.27
N GLY A 195 13.59 4.02 -15.21
CA GLY A 195 13.80 4.57 -13.87
C GLY A 195 15.11 4.08 -13.25
N TYR A 196 15.39 2.78 -13.36
CA TYR A 196 16.65 2.20 -12.89
C TYR A 196 17.88 2.87 -13.54
N ARG A 197 17.88 3.03 -14.86
CA ARG A 197 18.97 3.72 -15.59
C ARG A 197 19.12 5.18 -15.16
N LEU A 198 18.02 5.87 -14.93
CA LEU A 198 18.05 7.24 -14.41
C LEU A 198 18.69 7.26 -13.01
N LEU A 199 18.24 6.41 -12.11
CA LEU A 199 18.72 6.39 -10.72
C LEU A 199 20.17 5.93 -10.58
N GLN A 200 20.69 5.14 -11.52
CA GLN A 200 22.12 4.75 -11.54
C GLN A 200 23.07 5.94 -11.64
N SER A 201 22.63 7.09 -12.15
CA SER A 201 23.44 8.31 -12.19
C SER A 201 23.58 9.01 -10.84
N TYR A 202 22.94 8.51 -9.79
CA TYR A 202 22.92 9.04 -8.42
C TYR A 202 23.60 8.05 -7.46
N PRO A 203 24.93 8.14 -7.27
CA PRO A 203 25.72 7.13 -6.55
C PRO A 203 25.39 7.06 -5.04
N ASP A 204 24.79 8.12 -4.48
CA ASP A 204 24.41 8.19 -3.07
C ASP A 204 23.11 7.43 -2.77
N LEU A 205 22.39 6.95 -3.79
CA LEU A 205 21.19 6.14 -3.60
C LEU A 205 21.54 4.71 -3.16
N PRO A 206 20.94 4.21 -2.07
CA PRO A 206 21.13 2.82 -1.64
C PRO A 206 20.75 1.83 -2.76
N PRO A 207 21.53 0.76 -2.98
CA PRO A 207 21.26 -0.22 -4.04
C PRO A 207 19.84 -0.79 -4.03
N VAL A 208 19.24 -0.97 -2.85
CA VAL A 208 17.88 -1.48 -2.70
C VAL A 208 16.83 -0.55 -3.32
N VAL A 209 17.08 0.76 -3.39
CA VAL A 209 16.20 1.73 -4.06
C VAL A 209 16.18 1.46 -5.56
N LEU A 210 17.37 1.20 -6.14
CA LEU A 210 17.51 0.86 -7.55
C LEU A 210 16.85 -0.48 -7.87
N ASP A 211 17.04 -1.47 -7.00
CA ASP A 211 16.44 -2.80 -7.16
C ASP A 211 14.91 -2.71 -7.13
N ILE A 212 14.34 -1.98 -6.19
CA ILE A 212 12.88 -1.79 -6.10
C ILE A 212 12.36 -1.06 -7.32
N CYS A 213 13.01 0.02 -7.76
CA CYS A 213 12.61 0.75 -8.96
C CYS A 213 12.58 -0.17 -10.19
N ARG A 214 13.57 -1.06 -10.33
CA ARG A 214 13.67 -1.96 -11.48
C ARG A 214 12.74 -3.15 -11.40
N LEU A 215 12.51 -3.72 -10.20
CA LEU A 215 11.98 -5.07 -10.03
C LEU A 215 10.60 -5.14 -9.38
N HIS A 216 9.97 -4.00 -9.03
CA HIS A 216 8.65 -3.99 -8.34
C HIS A 216 7.50 -4.63 -9.14
N HIS A 217 7.69 -4.87 -10.42
CA HIS A 217 6.75 -5.59 -11.28
C HIS A 217 7.13 -7.05 -11.54
N GLU A 218 8.15 -7.57 -10.87
CA GLU A 218 8.44 -9.00 -10.93
C GLU A 218 7.41 -9.81 -10.13
N ALA A 219 7.21 -11.06 -10.54
CA ALA A 219 6.32 -12.01 -9.89
C ALA A 219 7.11 -13.24 -9.45
N LEU A 220 6.71 -13.90 -8.35
CA LEU A 220 7.47 -15.00 -7.76
C LEU A 220 7.67 -16.20 -8.70
N ASP A 221 6.79 -16.38 -9.68
CA ASP A 221 6.88 -17.45 -10.69
C ASP A 221 7.73 -17.10 -11.93
N GLY A 222 8.20 -15.83 -12.01
CA GLY A 222 8.95 -15.31 -13.14
C GLY A 222 8.10 -14.82 -14.31
N SER A 223 6.79 -14.71 -14.15
CA SER A 223 5.90 -14.14 -15.18
C SER A 223 5.87 -12.60 -15.19
N GLY A 224 6.58 -11.98 -14.23
CA GLY A 224 6.73 -10.53 -14.11
C GLY A 224 7.63 -9.91 -15.18
N TYR A 225 8.02 -8.67 -14.98
CA TYR A 225 8.95 -7.93 -15.84
C TYR A 225 9.75 -6.92 -15.01
N PRO A 226 10.89 -6.42 -15.47
CA PRO A 226 11.44 -6.53 -16.84
C PRO A 226 12.30 -7.77 -17.09
N LEU A 227 12.76 -8.47 -16.05
CA LEU A 227 13.77 -9.53 -16.18
C LEU A 227 13.18 -10.95 -16.09
N GLY A 228 11.95 -11.12 -15.60
CA GLY A 228 11.32 -12.42 -15.38
C GLY A 228 12.01 -13.22 -14.27
N LEU A 229 12.46 -12.55 -13.22
CA LEU A 229 13.13 -13.16 -12.07
C LEU A 229 12.14 -13.98 -11.24
N LYS A 230 12.64 -15.07 -10.65
CA LYS A 230 11.85 -15.94 -9.77
C LYS A 230 12.08 -15.61 -8.29
N GLN A 231 11.21 -16.12 -7.43
CA GLN A 231 11.23 -15.87 -5.98
C GLN A 231 12.63 -15.93 -5.35
N LYS A 232 13.46 -16.90 -5.73
CA LYS A 232 14.81 -17.07 -5.17
C LYS A 232 15.76 -15.91 -5.50
N ASP A 233 15.47 -15.18 -6.57
CA ASP A 233 16.29 -14.09 -7.08
C ASP A 233 15.73 -12.72 -6.65
N LEU A 234 14.55 -12.69 -5.98
CA LEU A 234 13.88 -11.48 -5.51
C LEU A 234 14.11 -11.28 -4.01
N SER A 235 14.74 -10.18 -3.64
CA SER A 235 14.97 -9.81 -2.24
C SER A 235 13.64 -9.56 -1.49
N VAL A 236 13.69 -9.61 -0.16
CA VAL A 236 12.53 -9.30 0.70
C VAL A 236 11.98 -7.89 0.39
N PRO A 237 12.80 -6.82 0.30
CA PRO A 237 12.36 -5.48 -0.07
C PRO A 237 11.61 -5.42 -1.41
N VAL A 238 12.10 -6.10 -2.45
CA VAL A 238 11.43 -6.12 -3.76
C VAL A 238 10.07 -6.81 -3.66
N ARG A 239 9.98 -7.97 -2.99
CA ARG A 239 8.68 -8.65 -2.80
C ARG A 239 7.69 -7.82 -1.99
N LEU A 240 8.18 -7.06 -1.01
CA LEU A 240 7.39 -6.13 -0.21
C LEU A 240 6.84 -4.99 -1.08
N SER A 241 7.68 -4.38 -1.92
CA SER A 241 7.24 -3.30 -2.82
C SER A 241 6.19 -3.78 -3.83
N THR A 242 6.34 -4.98 -4.40
CA THR A 242 5.34 -5.57 -5.30
C THR A 242 3.98 -5.73 -4.61
N VAL A 243 3.95 -6.17 -3.34
CA VAL A 243 2.71 -6.32 -2.59
C VAL A 243 2.03 -4.96 -2.35
N CYS A 244 2.79 -3.94 -1.94
CA CYS A 244 2.25 -2.60 -1.67
C CYS A 244 1.76 -1.91 -2.95
N ASP A 245 2.53 -1.97 -4.05
CA ASP A 245 2.16 -1.37 -5.32
C ASP A 245 0.88 -1.97 -5.90
N VAL A 246 0.79 -3.31 -5.96
CA VAL A 246 -0.39 -3.98 -6.50
C VAL A 246 -1.62 -3.74 -5.63
N PHE A 247 -1.49 -3.76 -4.30
CA PHE A 247 -2.60 -3.46 -3.40
C PHE A 247 -3.12 -2.04 -3.63
N GLU A 248 -2.24 -1.05 -3.71
CA GLU A 248 -2.60 0.33 -4.00
C GLU A 248 -3.31 0.45 -5.37
N ALA A 249 -2.74 -0.19 -6.40
CA ALA A 249 -3.29 -0.15 -7.75
C ALA A 249 -4.69 -0.79 -7.85
N LEU A 250 -4.99 -1.80 -7.05
CA LEU A 250 -6.31 -2.45 -7.01
C LEU A 250 -7.35 -1.60 -6.27
N THR A 251 -6.95 -0.92 -5.20
CA THR A 251 -7.86 -0.19 -4.30
C THR A 251 -8.05 1.27 -4.67
N SER A 252 -7.23 1.83 -5.56
CA SER A 252 -7.35 3.22 -6.03
C SER A 252 -8.45 3.42 -7.06
N VAL A 253 -9.09 4.60 -7.02
CA VAL A 253 -10.06 5.04 -8.02
C VAL A 253 -9.35 5.26 -9.36
N ARG A 254 -9.85 4.63 -10.41
CA ARG A 254 -9.40 4.80 -11.79
C ARG A 254 -10.58 5.11 -12.70
N PRO A 255 -10.42 5.92 -13.75
CA PRO A 255 -11.53 6.38 -14.59
C PRO A 255 -12.40 5.27 -15.20
N TYR A 256 -11.84 4.08 -15.35
CA TYR A 256 -12.46 2.98 -16.11
C TYR A 256 -12.76 1.74 -15.27
N LYS A 257 -12.52 1.77 -13.94
CA LYS A 257 -12.71 0.60 -13.07
C LYS A 257 -13.15 1.03 -11.68
N ARG A 258 -14.18 0.34 -11.14
CA ARG A 258 -14.53 0.46 -9.73
C ARG A 258 -13.31 0.08 -8.86
N PRO A 259 -12.92 0.90 -7.88
CA PRO A 259 -11.90 0.52 -6.92
C PRO A 259 -12.37 -0.70 -6.12
N TRP A 260 -11.44 -1.59 -5.85
CA TRP A 260 -11.72 -2.72 -4.99
C TRP A 260 -11.70 -2.28 -3.52
N THR A 261 -12.46 -2.97 -2.68
CA THR A 261 -12.27 -2.86 -1.23
C THR A 261 -10.94 -3.47 -0.82
N SER A 262 -10.43 -3.11 0.36
CA SER A 262 -9.21 -3.73 0.90
C SER A 262 -9.34 -5.26 0.95
N THR A 263 -10.49 -5.76 1.40
CA THR A 263 -10.77 -7.20 1.46
C THR A 263 -10.73 -7.86 0.10
N GLU A 264 -11.41 -7.30 -0.92
CA GLU A 264 -11.39 -7.83 -2.29
C GLU A 264 -9.95 -7.90 -2.84
N ALA A 265 -9.14 -6.87 -2.60
CA ALA A 265 -7.75 -6.81 -3.06
C ALA A 265 -6.88 -7.86 -2.35
N LEU A 266 -6.95 -7.93 -1.03
CA LEU A 266 -6.19 -8.90 -0.23
C LEU A 266 -6.58 -10.34 -0.54
N ASP A 267 -7.85 -10.66 -0.66
CA ASP A 267 -8.34 -12.00 -1.03
C ASP A 267 -7.81 -12.41 -2.41
N TRP A 268 -7.85 -11.49 -3.37
CA TRP A 268 -7.35 -11.74 -4.72
C TRP A 268 -5.84 -11.98 -4.75
N MET A 269 -5.08 -11.20 -3.99
CA MET A 269 -3.62 -11.36 -3.88
C MET A 269 -3.27 -12.64 -3.14
N PHE A 270 -3.95 -12.92 -2.04
CA PHE A 270 -3.74 -14.13 -1.23
C PHE A 270 -4.00 -15.42 -2.01
N ALA A 271 -4.99 -15.40 -2.90
CA ALA A 271 -5.30 -16.52 -3.79
C ALA A 271 -4.23 -16.77 -4.89
N ARG A 272 -3.19 -15.90 -4.98
CA ARG A 272 -2.13 -15.95 -6.00
C ARG A 272 -0.72 -16.07 -5.42
N PRO A 273 -0.43 -17.16 -4.68
CA PRO A 273 0.88 -17.35 -4.02
C PRO A 273 2.04 -17.51 -5.01
N HIS A 274 1.73 -17.74 -6.29
CA HIS A 274 2.71 -17.77 -7.38
C HIS A 274 3.12 -16.37 -7.84
N PHE A 275 2.34 -15.33 -7.54
CA PHE A 275 2.70 -13.94 -7.83
C PHE A 275 3.24 -13.21 -6.61
N PHE A 276 2.62 -13.41 -5.43
CA PHE A 276 2.86 -12.63 -4.22
C PHE A 276 3.36 -13.47 -3.06
N ASP A 277 4.21 -12.88 -2.23
CA ASP A 277 4.57 -13.46 -0.94
C ASP A 277 3.36 -13.43 0.01
N ARG A 278 2.79 -14.61 0.27
CA ARG A 278 1.58 -14.74 1.11
C ARG A 278 1.75 -14.21 2.52
N LYS A 279 2.95 -14.33 3.11
CA LYS A 279 3.21 -13.81 4.46
C LYS A 279 3.12 -12.29 4.46
N MET A 280 3.63 -11.63 3.42
CA MET A 280 3.55 -10.18 3.28
C MET A 280 2.10 -9.72 3.01
N VAL A 281 1.33 -10.45 2.20
CA VAL A 281 -0.09 -10.13 1.96
C VAL A 281 -0.90 -10.22 3.25
N ILE A 282 -0.69 -11.26 4.07
CA ILE A 282 -1.35 -11.41 5.38
C ILE A 282 -0.94 -10.26 6.30
N ARG A 283 0.35 -9.97 6.38
CA ARG A 283 0.86 -8.93 7.26
C ARG A 283 0.35 -7.53 6.86
N LEU A 284 0.30 -7.23 5.57
CA LEU A 284 -0.31 -6.00 5.07
C LEU A 284 -1.79 -5.91 5.49
N GLY A 285 -2.53 -7.01 5.38
CA GLY A 285 -3.92 -7.09 5.84
C GLY A 285 -4.07 -6.76 7.32
N SER A 286 -3.21 -7.32 8.19
CA SER A 286 -3.20 -7.00 9.63
C SER A 286 -2.92 -5.51 9.86
N VAL A 287 -1.86 -4.97 9.27
CA VAL A 287 -1.48 -3.55 9.44
C VAL A 287 -2.60 -2.59 9.03
N ILE A 288 -3.34 -2.93 7.97
CA ILE A 288 -4.45 -2.09 7.49
C ILE A 288 -5.70 -2.25 8.37
N ALA A 289 -5.94 -3.46 8.94
CA ALA A 289 -7.09 -3.75 9.79
C ALA A 289 -6.92 -3.24 11.22
N ASP A 290 -5.69 -3.32 11.76
CA ASP A 290 -5.35 -2.94 13.15
C ASP A 290 -5.20 -1.41 13.31
N ALA A 291 -5.30 -0.65 12.22
CA ALA A 291 -5.24 0.81 12.30
C ALA A 291 -6.45 1.34 13.08
N PRO A 292 -6.22 2.05 14.19
CA PRO A 292 -7.33 2.58 15.02
C PRO A 292 -8.22 3.49 14.17
N LEU A 293 -9.52 3.20 14.19
CA LEU A 293 -10.55 4.09 13.65
C LEU A 293 -10.67 5.27 14.63
N HIS A 294 -9.89 6.33 14.43
CA HIS A 294 -9.99 7.58 15.19
C HIS A 294 -11.19 8.41 14.77
#